data_03bce5952c28a6d083789ef666f5379b
#
_entry.id   03bce5952c28a6d083789ef666f5379b
#
_cell.length_a   1.000
_cell.length_b   1.000
_cell.length_c   1.000
_cell.angle_alpha   90.00
_cell.angle_beta   90.00
_cell.angle_gamma   90.00
#
_symmetry.space_group_name_H-M   'P 1'
#
loop_
_entity.id
_entity.type
_entity.pdbx_description
1 polymer ?
#
loop_
_entity_poly.entity_id
_entity_poly.type
_entity_poly.pdbx_seq_one_letter_code
_entity_poly.pdbx_strand_id
1 'polypeptide(L)'
;METQEIRKAEEGALNDLIKINNDRIIGYEKAVEATTDDDLKIYFNELGTQSKNFKSELESQMNHLGGTVVGGTTLPGKFYHAWMDLKSTFTGKNRHSILEDCEFGEDAAKKSYQTAINDADLNWDHKIIAKLEIQLNKIKEVHEKMKDLRDHSK
;
A
#
# COMPACT_ATOMS: atom_id res chain seq x y z
N MET A 1 6.55 10.83 26.60
CA MET A 1 5.81 9.59 26.28
C MET A 1 6.59 8.40 26.81
N GLU A 2 5.92 7.51 27.51
CA GLU A 2 6.57 6.34 28.06
C GLU A 2 6.86 5.29 27.00
N THR A 3 7.83 4.42 27.27
CA THR A 3 8.27 3.38 26.33
C THR A 3 7.14 2.49 25.85
N GLN A 4 6.23 2.10 26.77
CA GLN A 4 5.09 1.26 26.40
C GLN A 4 4.11 1.97 25.48
N GLU A 5 3.88 3.26 25.70
CA GLU A 5 3.01 4.07 24.84
C GLU A 5 3.60 4.23 23.45
N ILE A 6 4.91 4.45 23.37
CA ILE A 6 5.64 4.53 22.10
C ILE A 6 5.51 3.19 21.35
N ARG A 7 5.71 2.09 22.04
CA ARG A 7 5.62 0.76 21.43
C ARG A 7 4.23 0.47 20.89
N LYS A 8 3.18 0.84 21.63
CA LYS A 8 1.80 0.68 21.16
C LYS A 8 1.53 1.54 19.93
N ALA A 9 2.07 2.75 19.90
CA ALA A 9 1.94 3.64 18.74
C ALA A 9 2.65 3.04 17.51
N GLU A 10 3.82 2.44 17.69
CA GLU A 10 4.56 1.78 16.63
C GLU A 10 3.79 0.55 16.12
N GLU A 11 3.22 -0.25 17.00
CA GLU A 11 2.37 -1.38 16.61
C GLU A 11 1.16 -0.90 15.81
N GLY A 12 0.54 0.19 16.23
CA GLY A 12 -0.59 0.79 15.50
C GLY A 12 -0.18 1.23 14.10
N ALA A 13 0.98 1.89 13.98
CA ALA A 13 1.49 2.34 12.69
C ALA A 13 1.80 1.15 11.76
N LEU A 14 2.43 0.08 12.28
CA LEU A 14 2.70 -1.12 11.49
C LEU A 14 1.40 -1.80 11.05
N ASN A 15 0.41 -1.89 11.93
CA ASN A 15 -0.89 -2.45 11.57
C ASN A 15 -1.57 -1.64 10.46
N ASP A 16 -1.46 -0.32 10.50
CA ASP A 16 -2.00 0.53 9.44
C ASP A 16 -1.33 0.25 8.10
N LEU A 17 -0.02 0.07 8.08
CA LEU A 17 0.71 -0.25 6.86
C LEU A 17 0.40 -1.66 6.35
N ILE A 18 0.16 -2.61 7.25
CA ILE A 18 -0.30 -3.96 6.88
C ILE A 18 -1.66 -3.87 6.19
N LYS A 19 -2.59 -3.09 6.74
CA LYS A 19 -3.92 -2.88 6.16
C LYS A 19 -3.84 -2.23 4.79
N ILE A 20 -2.94 -1.26 4.63
CA ILE A 20 -2.71 -0.60 3.34
C ILE A 20 -2.24 -1.61 2.30
N ASN A 21 -1.36 -2.52 2.67
CA ASN A 21 -0.91 -3.55 1.74
C ASN A 21 -2.02 -4.58 1.46
N ASN A 22 -2.90 -4.86 2.41
CA ASN A 22 -4.10 -5.64 2.13
C ASN A 22 -4.98 -4.94 1.09
N ASP A 23 -5.16 -3.62 1.21
CA ASP A 23 -5.90 -2.82 0.22
C ASP A 23 -5.24 -2.91 -1.16
N ARG A 24 -3.90 -2.82 -1.22
CA ARG A 24 -3.15 -2.94 -2.47
C ARG A 24 -3.34 -4.31 -3.11
N ILE A 25 -3.31 -5.38 -2.30
CA ILE A 25 -3.54 -6.74 -2.79
C ILE A 25 -4.91 -6.84 -3.46
N ILE A 26 -5.95 -6.38 -2.78
CA ILE A 26 -7.31 -6.41 -3.30
C ILE A 26 -7.44 -5.54 -4.55
N GLY A 27 -6.87 -4.33 -4.50
CA GLY A 27 -6.93 -3.38 -5.61
C GLY A 27 -6.29 -3.94 -6.88
N TYR A 28 -5.11 -4.54 -6.77
CA TYR A 28 -4.44 -5.11 -7.93
C TYR A 28 -5.12 -6.36 -8.45
N GLU A 29 -5.72 -7.18 -7.59
CA GLU A 29 -6.55 -8.30 -8.05
C GLU A 29 -7.72 -7.79 -8.91
N LYS A 30 -8.36 -6.72 -8.48
CA LYS A 30 -9.46 -6.10 -9.23
C LYS A 30 -8.97 -5.45 -10.52
N ALA A 31 -7.81 -4.83 -10.49
CA ALA A 31 -7.22 -4.20 -11.68
C ALA A 31 -6.89 -5.26 -12.75
N VAL A 32 -6.39 -6.42 -12.35
CA VAL A 32 -6.14 -7.54 -13.28
C VAL A 32 -7.44 -7.98 -13.94
N GLU A 33 -8.52 -8.09 -13.18
CA GLU A 33 -9.83 -8.46 -13.72
C GLU A 33 -10.40 -7.40 -14.67
N ALA A 34 -10.11 -6.13 -14.39
CA ALA A 34 -10.69 -5.01 -15.13
C ALA A 34 -10.02 -4.75 -16.48
N THR A 35 -8.71 -4.97 -16.57
CA THR A 35 -7.98 -4.67 -17.80
C THR A 35 -8.03 -5.83 -18.78
N THR A 36 -8.06 -5.50 -20.07
CA THR A 36 -7.92 -6.48 -21.15
C THR A 36 -6.48 -6.48 -21.70
N ASP A 37 -5.63 -5.58 -21.21
CA ASP A 37 -4.27 -5.42 -21.70
C ASP A 37 -3.31 -6.37 -20.99
N ASP A 38 -2.64 -7.22 -21.75
CA ASP A 38 -1.76 -8.25 -21.19
C ASP A 38 -0.58 -7.65 -20.42
N ASP A 39 0.00 -6.55 -20.90
CA ASP A 39 1.10 -5.87 -20.22
C ASP A 39 0.68 -5.37 -18.82
N LEU A 40 -0.53 -4.85 -18.71
CA LEU A 40 -1.04 -4.38 -17.41
C LEU A 40 -1.38 -5.54 -16.50
N LYS A 41 -1.94 -6.63 -17.02
CA LYS A 41 -2.21 -7.83 -16.22
C LYS A 41 -0.94 -8.35 -15.56
N ILE A 42 0.14 -8.44 -16.33
CA ILE A 42 1.44 -8.89 -15.83
C ILE A 42 1.93 -7.93 -14.73
N TYR A 43 1.90 -6.64 -15.01
CA TYR A 43 2.37 -5.62 -14.06
C TYR A 43 1.56 -5.62 -12.78
N PHE A 44 0.23 -5.65 -12.88
CA PHE A 44 -0.64 -5.66 -11.68
C PHE A 44 -0.45 -6.93 -10.85
N ASN A 45 -0.22 -8.08 -11.48
CA ASN A 45 0.11 -9.31 -10.77
C ASN A 45 1.44 -9.19 -10.01
N GLU A 46 2.44 -8.55 -10.61
CA GLU A 46 3.73 -8.28 -9.95
C GLU A 46 3.52 -7.38 -8.72
N LEU A 47 2.68 -6.36 -8.85
CA LEU A 47 2.41 -5.44 -7.75
C LEU A 47 1.59 -6.09 -6.63
N GLY A 48 0.70 -7.00 -6.97
CA GLY A 48 0.00 -7.82 -5.99
C GLY A 48 0.97 -8.67 -5.18
N THR A 49 1.93 -9.28 -5.85
CA THR A 49 2.99 -10.07 -5.20
C THR A 49 3.88 -9.18 -4.33
N GLN A 50 4.26 -8.00 -4.84
CA GLN A 50 5.03 -7.04 -4.05
C GLN A 50 4.28 -6.67 -2.76
N SER A 51 2.97 -6.41 -2.86
CA SER A 51 2.16 -6.05 -1.71
C SER A 51 2.09 -7.17 -0.68
N LYS A 52 2.00 -8.41 -1.11
CA LYS A 52 2.04 -9.58 -0.23
C LYS A 52 3.39 -9.70 0.48
N ASN A 53 4.47 -9.45 -0.24
CA ASN A 53 5.82 -9.47 0.34
C ASN A 53 5.99 -8.35 1.37
N PHE A 54 5.51 -7.14 1.07
CA PHE A 54 5.56 -6.03 2.01
C PHE A 54 4.78 -6.35 3.28
N LYS A 55 3.59 -6.90 3.12
CA LYS A 55 2.76 -7.32 4.24
C LYS A 55 3.51 -8.33 5.12
N SER A 56 4.09 -9.35 4.51
CA SER A 56 4.82 -10.39 5.23
C SER A 56 6.01 -9.80 6.01
N GLU A 57 6.75 -8.88 5.40
CA GLU A 57 7.87 -8.20 6.06
C GLU A 57 7.39 -7.36 7.25
N LEU A 58 6.26 -6.66 7.10
CA LEU A 58 5.68 -5.85 8.18
C LEU A 58 5.19 -6.73 9.34
N GLU A 59 4.58 -7.86 9.02
CA GLU A 59 4.15 -8.83 10.03
C GLU A 59 5.33 -9.38 10.82
N SER A 60 6.45 -9.63 10.15
CA SER A 60 7.68 -10.05 10.79
C SER A 60 8.20 -8.98 11.76
N GLN A 61 8.16 -7.71 11.36
CA GLN A 61 8.57 -6.62 12.24
C GLN A 61 7.62 -6.45 13.43
N MET A 62 6.32 -6.67 13.21
CA MET A 62 5.34 -6.67 14.30
C MET A 62 5.68 -7.74 15.34
N ASN A 63 6.02 -8.93 14.90
CA ASN A 63 6.43 -10.02 15.78
C ASN A 63 7.69 -9.65 16.59
N HIS A 64 8.62 -8.95 15.97
CA HIS A 64 9.83 -8.45 16.64
C HIS A 64 9.51 -7.47 17.75
N LEU A 65 8.49 -6.64 17.58
CA LEU A 65 8.03 -5.73 18.62
C LEU A 65 7.24 -6.44 19.74
N GLY A 66 6.90 -7.71 19.54
CA GLY A 66 6.02 -8.44 20.46
C GLY A 66 4.56 -8.03 20.33
N GLY A 67 4.22 -7.37 19.23
CA GLY A 67 2.85 -6.92 18.98
C GLY A 67 1.99 -7.97 18.31
N THR A 68 0.71 -7.64 18.16
CA THR A 68 -0.28 -8.51 17.53
C THR A 68 -0.70 -7.92 16.18
N VAL A 69 -0.64 -8.74 15.14
CA VAL A 69 -1.14 -8.35 13.82
C VAL A 69 -2.66 -8.31 13.87
N VAL A 70 -3.22 -7.17 13.48
CA VAL A 70 -4.67 -6.99 13.33
C VAL A 70 -4.97 -7.04 11.84
N GLY A 71 -5.80 -8.00 11.42
CA GLY A 71 -6.14 -8.18 10.01
C GLY A 71 -7.08 -7.11 9.48
N GLY A 72 -7.38 -7.21 8.18
CA GLY A 72 -8.35 -6.36 7.52
C GLY A 72 -7.75 -5.28 6.66
N THR A 73 -8.59 -4.34 6.25
CA THR A 73 -8.25 -3.21 5.38
C THR A 73 -8.41 -1.89 6.13
N THR A 74 -8.07 -0.79 5.48
CA THR A 74 -8.18 0.56 6.08
C THR A 74 -9.61 1.06 6.02
N LEU A 75 -10.50 0.48 6.84
CA LEU A 75 -11.90 0.88 6.89
C LEU A 75 -12.16 1.87 8.00
N PRO A 76 -12.96 2.90 7.78
CA PRO A 76 -13.50 3.48 6.55
C PRO A 76 -12.58 4.52 5.93
N GLY A 77 -11.32 4.21 5.80
CA GLY A 77 -10.27 5.15 5.38
C GLY A 77 -10.33 5.52 3.91
N LYS A 78 -9.58 6.57 3.58
CA LYS A 78 -9.46 7.09 2.21
C LYS A 78 -8.98 6.03 1.22
N PHE A 79 -8.10 5.15 1.66
CA PHE A 79 -7.51 4.10 0.84
C PHE A 79 -8.52 3.06 0.45
N TYR A 80 -9.27 2.59 1.44
CA TYR A 80 -10.32 1.62 1.20
C TYR A 80 -11.30 2.14 0.15
N HIS A 81 -11.69 3.39 0.28
CA HIS A 81 -12.61 4.01 -0.69
C HIS A 81 -12.00 4.12 -2.07
N ALA A 82 -10.72 4.49 -2.18
CA ALA A 82 -10.03 4.54 -3.47
C ALA A 82 -10.10 3.19 -4.19
N TRP A 83 -9.72 2.11 -3.49
CA TRP A 83 -9.73 0.78 -4.08
C TRP A 83 -11.12 0.19 -4.25
N MET A 84 -12.08 0.52 -3.37
CA MET A 84 -13.46 0.05 -3.48
C MET A 84 -14.23 0.77 -4.58
N ASP A 85 -13.95 2.04 -4.81
CA ASP A 85 -14.51 2.77 -5.94
C ASP A 85 -14.03 2.16 -7.26
N LEU A 86 -12.76 1.74 -7.32
CA LEU A 86 -12.24 0.96 -8.44
C LEU A 86 -13.06 -0.30 -8.67
N LYS A 87 -13.31 -1.05 -7.59
CA LYS A 87 -14.07 -2.30 -7.65
C LYS A 87 -15.46 -2.10 -8.26
N SER A 88 -16.15 -1.03 -7.88
CA SER A 88 -17.51 -0.78 -8.35
C SER A 88 -17.57 -0.21 -9.76
N THR A 89 -16.48 0.38 -10.24
CA THR A 89 -16.45 1.14 -11.48
C THR A 89 -15.50 0.60 -12.56
N PHE A 90 -14.83 -0.51 -12.31
CA PHE A 90 -13.91 -1.11 -13.28
C PHE A 90 -14.60 -1.53 -14.57
N THR A 91 -15.86 -1.96 -14.51
CA THR A 91 -16.61 -2.36 -15.70
C THR A 91 -16.74 -1.17 -16.66
N GLY A 92 -16.26 -1.35 -17.87
CA GLY A 92 -16.30 -0.30 -18.88
C GLY A 92 -15.18 0.73 -18.78
N LYS A 93 -14.28 0.60 -17.81
CA LYS A 93 -13.15 1.51 -17.71
C LYS A 93 -12.08 1.18 -18.75
N ASN A 94 -11.46 2.22 -19.29
CA ASN A 94 -10.38 2.08 -20.24
C ASN A 94 -9.03 2.05 -19.51
N ARG A 95 -7.97 1.80 -20.29
CA ARG A 95 -6.59 1.75 -19.78
C ARG A 95 -6.22 2.99 -18.96
N HIS A 96 -6.52 4.18 -19.49
CA HIS A 96 -6.19 5.45 -18.82
C HIS A 96 -6.85 5.55 -17.44
N SER A 97 -8.14 5.24 -17.34
CA SER A 97 -8.88 5.33 -16.09
C SER A 97 -8.39 4.33 -15.04
N ILE A 98 -8.08 3.12 -15.46
CA ILE A 98 -7.56 2.08 -14.54
C ILE A 98 -6.21 2.53 -13.95
N LEU A 99 -5.32 3.05 -14.80
CA LEU A 99 -4.00 3.52 -14.37
C LEU A 99 -4.12 4.75 -13.46
N GLU A 100 -5.04 5.67 -13.75
CA GLU A 100 -5.30 6.83 -12.91
C GLU A 100 -5.73 6.42 -11.52
N ASP A 101 -6.63 5.45 -11.43
CA ASP A 101 -7.12 4.94 -10.16
C ASP A 101 -6.03 4.22 -9.37
N CYS A 102 -5.18 3.46 -10.05
CA CYS A 102 -4.03 2.80 -9.41
C CYS A 102 -3.03 3.83 -8.89
N GLU A 103 -2.77 4.88 -9.65
CA GLU A 103 -1.90 5.97 -9.21
C GLU A 103 -2.45 6.63 -7.95
N PHE A 104 -3.76 6.87 -7.90
CA PHE A 104 -4.41 7.44 -6.73
C PHE A 104 -4.22 6.56 -5.49
N GLY A 105 -4.42 5.25 -5.63
CA GLY A 105 -4.20 4.31 -4.53
C GLY A 105 -2.75 4.28 -4.07
N GLU A 106 -1.80 4.31 -4.99
CA GLU A 106 -0.37 4.34 -4.64
C GLU A 106 0.04 5.67 -4.00
N ASP A 107 -0.54 6.80 -4.43
CA ASP A 107 -0.29 8.08 -3.78
C ASP A 107 -0.73 8.04 -2.32
N ALA A 108 -1.86 7.43 -2.07
CA ALA A 108 -2.38 7.26 -0.72
C ALA A 108 -1.48 6.36 0.12
N ALA A 109 -1.00 5.24 -0.43
CA ALA A 109 -0.05 4.35 0.25
C ALA A 109 1.25 5.08 0.58
N LYS A 110 1.78 5.85 -0.38
CA LYS A 110 2.99 6.65 -0.18
C LYS A 110 2.85 7.61 1.00
N LYS A 111 1.73 8.32 1.08
CA LYS A 111 1.47 9.26 2.18
C LYS A 111 1.42 8.57 3.54
N SER A 112 0.85 7.38 3.62
CA SER A 112 0.80 6.64 4.87
C SER A 112 2.17 6.16 5.34
N TYR A 113 3.00 5.71 4.43
CA TYR A 113 4.39 5.37 4.77
C TYR A 113 5.16 6.60 5.24
N GLN A 114 4.99 7.74 4.55
CA GLN A 114 5.65 8.98 4.95
C GLN A 114 5.21 9.45 6.33
N THR A 115 3.92 9.34 6.63
CA THR A 115 3.39 9.68 7.96
C THR A 115 4.00 8.79 9.04
N ALA A 116 4.06 7.50 8.83
CA ALA A 116 4.63 6.56 9.79
C ALA A 116 6.13 6.81 10.02
N ILE A 117 6.88 7.02 8.95
CA ILE A 117 8.34 7.23 9.01
C ILE A 117 8.68 8.55 9.69
N ASN A 118 7.90 9.59 9.42
CA ASN A 118 8.19 10.95 9.88
C ASN A 118 7.53 11.30 11.22
N ASP A 119 6.81 10.36 11.84
CA ASP A 119 6.14 10.61 13.11
C ASP A 119 7.18 10.76 14.21
N ALA A 120 7.31 11.98 14.74
CA ALA A 120 8.29 12.33 15.77
C ALA A 120 8.03 11.65 17.11
N ASP A 121 6.80 11.19 17.35
CA ASP A 121 6.42 10.49 18.58
C ASP A 121 6.85 9.03 18.59
N LEU A 122 7.26 8.49 17.46
CA LEU A 122 7.73 7.11 17.33
C LEU A 122 9.25 7.06 17.42
N ASN A 123 9.75 5.93 17.91
CA ASN A 123 11.19 5.70 18.04
C ASN A 123 11.53 4.37 17.36
N TRP A 124 11.43 4.38 16.02
CA TRP A 124 11.65 3.18 15.23
C TRP A 124 13.07 2.60 15.42
N ASP A 125 13.13 1.30 15.60
CA ASP A 125 14.38 0.54 15.52
C ASP A 125 14.97 0.72 14.13
N HIS A 126 16.33 0.71 14.04
CA HIS A 126 17.04 0.89 12.77
C HIS A 126 16.62 -0.10 11.70
N LYS A 127 16.36 -1.34 12.08
CA LYS A 127 15.97 -2.38 11.12
C LYS A 127 14.57 -2.12 10.56
N ILE A 128 13.67 -1.68 11.43
CA ILE A 128 12.29 -1.39 11.04
C ILE A 128 12.27 -0.18 10.12
N ILE A 129 12.92 0.93 10.51
CA ILE A 129 12.90 2.14 9.69
C ILE A 129 13.55 1.91 8.32
N ALA A 130 14.63 1.13 8.27
CA ALA A 130 15.27 0.78 7.00
C ALA A 130 14.30 0.01 6.10
N LYS A 131 13.55 -0.92 6.67
CA LYS A 131 12.55 -1.70 5.92
C LYS A 131 11.43 -0.80 5.39
N LEU A 132 10.91 0.09 6.23
CA LEU A 132 9.85 1.02 5.83
C LEU A 132 10.31 1.95 4.71
N GLU A 133 11.54 2.45 4.78
CA GLU A 133 12.10 3.32 3.75
C GLU A 133 12.29 2.58 2.41
N ILE A 134 12.73 1.32 2.45
CA ILE A 134 12.85 0.50 1.24
C ILE A 134 11.48 0.30 0.60
N GLN A 135 10.48 -0.05 1.39
CA GLN A 135 9.12 -0.24 0.88
C GLN A 135 8.55 1.06 0.31
N LEU A 136 8.74 2.17 1.01
CA LEU A 136 8.30 3.48 0.53
C LEU A 136 8.94 3.83 -0.81
N ASN A 137 10.24 3.62 -0.96
CA ASN A 137 10.93 3.94 -2.21
C ASN A 137 10.37 3.13 -3.37
N LYS A 138 10.04 1.86 -3.15
CA LYS A 138 9.43 1.01 -4.18
C LYS A 138 8.01 1.49 -4.52
N ILE A 139 7.24 1.92 -3.52
CA ILE A 139 5.91 2.49 -3.75
C ILE A 139 6.01 3.78 -4.57
N LYS A 140 7.00 4.63 -4.29
CA LYS A 140 7.24 5.85 -5.08
C LYS A 140 7.55 5.52 -6.53
N GLU A 141 8.36 4.48 -6.78
CA GLU A 141 8.66 4.03 -8.14
C GLU A 141 7.40 3.55 -8.86
N VAL A 142 6.54 2.81 -8.16
CA VAL A 142 5.27 2.35 -8.72
C VAL A 142 4.37 3.53 -9.05
N HIS A 143 4.27 4.51 -8.15
CA HIS A 143 3.47 5.72 -8.36
C HIS A 143 3.91 6.44 -9.63
N GLU A 144 5.22 6.65 -9.81
CA GLU A 144 5.77 7.31 -10.99
C GLU A 144 5.53 6.51 -12.26
N LYS A 145 5.67 5.19 -12.21
CA LYS A 145 5.40 4.32 -13.35
C LYS A 145 3.93 4.34 -13.74
N MET A 146 3.02 4.34 -12.78
CA MET A 146 1.58 4.47 -13.05
C MET A 146 1.27 5.79 -13.76
N LYS A 147 1.88 6.87 -13.28
CA LYS A 147 1.73 8.19 -13.87
C LYS A 147 2.22 8.20 -15.32
N ASP A 148 3.40 7.64 -15.58
CA ASP A 148 3.96 7.59 -16.92
C ASP A 148 3.08 6.75 -17.86
N LEU A 149 2.64 5.59 -17.41
CA LEU A 149 1.74 4.73 -18.20
C LEU A 149 0.42 5.43 -18.48
N ARG A 150 -0.13 6.12 -17.47
CA ARG A 150 -1.37 6.89 -17.65
C ARG A 150 -1.19 8.01 -18.69
N ASP A 151 -0.11 8.77 -18.59
CA ASP A 151 0.16 9.90 -19.48
C ASP A 151 0.34 9.45 -20.93
N HIS A 152 0.77 8.23 -21.16
CA HIS A 152 0.93 7.64 -22.50
C HIS A 152 -0.30 6.85 -22.94
N SER A 153 -1.39 6.87 -22.17
CA SER A 153 -2.62 6.15 -22.45
C SER A 153 -3.77 7.13 -22.68
N LYS A 154 -4.62 6.86 -23.66
CA LYS A 154 -5.76 7.72 -23.97
C LYS A 154 -7.07 6.97 -23.80
#